data_050712616d6f58d0ec301ed23b44d2e1
#
_entry.id   050712616d6f58d0ec301ed23b44d2e1
#
_cell.length_a   1.000
_cell.length_b   1.000
_cell.length_c   1.000
_cell.angle_alpha   90.00
_cell.angle_beta   90.00
_cell.angle_gamma   90.00
#
_symmetry.space_group_name_H-M   'P 1'
#
loop_
_entity.id
_entity.type
_entity.pdbx_description
1 polymer ?
#
loop_
_entity_poly.entity_id
_entity_poly.type
_entity_poly.pdbx_seq_one_letter_code
_entity_poly.pdbx_strand_id
1 'polypeptide(L)'
;MNAEQSRHGRPTWAEIDLDALGHNLGVIRKQVGPETKIMAAVKANAYGHGSVQCARRLEAEGVDWFGVALPEEGIQLRESGISRPILCLGGFWHGQESACLQYQLTPVIDRLDETEALDRAARDAGLKASVHLKIDTGMGRLGVRPEKLSQFCEGLQRLSNIRVEGLMTHLAAADDPALDEFTANQLKRFEDGVRECRQHGIDPVYIHVANSAATFALSQGERNMVRPGGSLYGFVRDVVPTRIVRPALQPVMSVHSRIILLKSVGPGEKLGYGCTFETKRESLIGTIPIGYDDGFRRALSNRGKMIVRGQFAPVVGRVSMDMTLIDVTDVPHVAVDDYVTLLGSEGEAAITAEDLGELVGTISYEITCGISNRVPRIYLEGQPS
;
A
#
# COMPACT_ATOMS: atom_id res chain seq x y z
N MET A 1 -9.41 -11.81 16.06
CA MET A 1 -9.89 -11.19 17.32
C MET A 1 -11.29 -10.72 17.02
N ASN A 2 -12.33 -11.24 17.67
CA ASN A 2 -13.72 -10.82 17.44
C ASN A 2 -13.94 -9.44 18.04
N ALA A 3 -14.90 -8.66 17.51
CA ALA A 3 -15.29 -7.33 18.01
C ALA A 3 -15.57 -7.29 19.54
N GLU A 4 -15.89 -8.42 20.18
CA GLU A 4 -16.03 -8.56 21.61
C GLU A 4 -14.71 -8.59 22.39
N GLN A 5 -13.59 -9.03 21.78
CA GLN A 5 -12.27 -9.05 22.43
C GLN A 5 -11.63 -7.65 22.48
N SER A 6 -12.10 -6.69 21.69
CA SER A 6 -11.69 -5.28 21.79
C SER A 6 -12.24 -4.57 23.05
N ARG A 7 -13.20 -5.19 23.76
CA ARG A 7 -13.80 -4.63 24.98
C ARG A 7 -12.90 -4.68 26.21
N HIS A 8 -11.78 -5.39 26.17
CA HIS A 8 -10.85 -5.53 27.32
C HIS A 8 -9.55 -4.73 27.17
N GLY A 9 -9.47 -3.83 26.18
CA GLY A 9 -8.28 -2.98 25.93
C GLY A 9 -8.65 -1.53 25.66
N ARG A 10 -7.67 -0.77 25.16
CA ARG A 10 -7.91 0.59 24.68
C ARG A 10 -8.90 0.54 23.50
N PRO A 11 -10.00 1.32 23.54
CA PRO A 11 -11.05 1.23 22.54
C PRO A 11 -10.68 1.98 21.26
N THR A 12 -9.63 1.54 20.58
CA THR A 12 -9.15 2.06 19.29
C THR A 12 -8.68 0.91 18.43
N TRP A 13 -9.21 0.78 17.21
CA TRP A 13 -8.90 -0.32 16.30
C TRP A 13 -9.03 0.10 14.83
N ALA A 14 -8.43 -0.68 13.93
CA ALA A 14 -8.66 -0.62 12.50
C ALA A 14 -9.45 -1.86 12.04
N GLU A 15 -10.47 -1.66 11.24
CA GLU A 15 -11.19 -2.73 10.54
C GLU A 15 -10.64 -2.85 9.13
N ILE A 16 -10.36 -4.09 8.73
CA ILE A 16 -9.85 -4.42 7.40
C ILE A 16 -10.89 -5.29 6.71
N ASP A 17 -11.58 -4.73 5.74
CA ASP A 17 -12.60 -5.39 4.95
C ASP A 17 -11.96 -6.23 3.84
N LEU A 18 -11.87 -7.54 4.07
CA LEU A 18 -11.28 -8.48 3.12
C LEU A 18 -12.20 -8.73 1.91
N ASP A 19 -13.51 -8.51 2.04
CA ASP A 19 -14.44 -8.63 0.92
C ASP A 19 -14.28 -7.44 -0.04
N ALA A 20 -14.09 -6.22 0.49
CA ALA A 20 -13.71 -5.06 -0.31
C ALA A 20 -12.37 -5.28 -1.05
N LEU A 21 -11.39 -5.94 -0.39
CA LEU A 21 -10.12 -6.29 -1.02
C LEU A 21 -10.32 -7.27 -2.19
N GLY A 22 -11.12 -8.32 -1.99
CA GLY A 22 -11.49 -9.28 -3.04
C GLY A 22 -12.27 -8.62 -4.19
N HIS A 23 -13.23 -7.76 -3.86
CA HIS A 23 -13.96 -6.95 -4.84
C HIS A 23 -13.01 -6.12 -5.72
N ASN A 24 -12.07 -5.41 -5.10
CA ASN A 24 -11.10 -4.58 -5.81
C ASN A 24 -10.22 -5.41 -6.76
N LEU A 25 -9.79 -6.60 -6.33
CA LEU A 25 -9.07 -7.53 -7.22
C LEU A 25 -9.95 -7.94 -8.40
N GLY A 26 -11.23 -8.20 -8.18
CA GLY A 26 -12.21 -8.51 -9.24
C GLY A 26 -12.37 -7.35 -10.25
N VAL A 27 -12.43 -6.11 -9.78
CA VAL A 27 -12.45 -4.91 -10.64
C VAL A 27 -11.19 -4.81 -11.50
N ILE A 28 -10.02 -5.04 -10.89
CA ILE A 28 -8.74 -5.04 -11.60
C ILE A 28 -8.68 -6.19 -12.63
N ARG A 29 -9.10 -7.40 -12.26
CA ARG A 29 -9.15 -8.56 -13.17
C ARG A 29 -10.04 -8.27 -14.39
N LYS A 30 -11.21 -7.65 -14.17
CA LYS A 30 -12.10 -7.25 -15.25
C LYS A 30 -11.44 -6.21 -16.17
N GLN A 31 -10.67 -5.29 -15.63
CA GLN A 31 -9.96 -4.25 -16.38
C GLN A 31 -8.88 -4.83 -17.30
N VAL A 32 -8.08 -5.79 -16.79
CA VAL A 32 -6.91 -6.30 -17.53
C VAL A 32 -7.19 -7.58 -18.34
N GLY A 33 -8.32 -8.21 -18.10
CA GLY A 33 -8.70 -9.47 -18.75
C GLY A 33 -8.06 -10.72 -18.12
N PRO A 34 -8.49 -11.93 -18.54
CA PRO A 34 -8.09 -13.19 -17.92
C PRO A 34 -6.64 -13.59 -18.20
N GLU A 35 -6.08 -13.18 -19.33
CA GLU A 35 -4.71 -13.57 -19.76
C GLU A 35 -3.62 -12.79 -19.05
N THR A 36 -3.91 -11.57 -18.58
CA THR A 36 -2.92 -10.73 -17.91
C THR A 36 -2.72 -11.20 -16.47
N LYS A 37 -1.47 -11.47 -16.08
CA LYS A 37 -1.11 -11.81 -14.71
C LYS A 37 -1.23 -10.62 -13.77
N ILE A 38 -1.73 -10.85 -12.57
CA ILE A 38 -1.84 -9.85 -11.53
C ILE A 38 -0.85 -10.17 -10.42
N MET A 39 0.11 -9.26 -10.21
CA MET A 39 1.02 -9.26 -9.07
C MET A 39 0.48 -8.29 -8.02
N ALA A 40 -0.15 -8.79 -6.97
CA ALA A 40 -0.64 -7.96 -5.87
C ALA A 40 0.53 -7.42 -5.03
N ALA A 41 0.67 -6.10 -4.95
CA ALA A 41 1.67 -5.47 -4.09
C ALA A 41 1.18 -5.46 -2.63
N VAL A 42 1.83 -6.27 -1.78
CA VAL A 42 1.52 -6.43 -0.33
C VAL A 42 2.65 -5.97 0.57
N LYS A 43 3.60 -5.22 0.02
CA LYS A 43 4.71 -4.59 0.76
C LYS A 43 4.22 -3.62 1.83
N ALA A 44 5.11 -3.25 2.76
CA ALA A 44 4.82 -2.35 3.88
C ALA A 44 3.60 -2.82 4.68
N ASN A 45 3.60 -4.12 5.04
CA ASN A 45 2.50 -4.77 5.74
C ASN A 45 1.15 -4.60 5.00
N ALA A 46 1.14 -4.86 3.67
CA ALA A 46 0.00 -4.61 2.80
C ALA A 46 -0.51 -3.15 2.91
N TYR A 47 0.39 -2.18 2.79
CA TYR A 47 0.08 -0.75 2.94
C TYR A 47 -0.60 -0.43 4.28
N GLY A 48 -0.17 -1.13 5.35
CA GLY A 48 -0.70 -0.99 6.70
C GLY A 48 -1.92 -1.88 7.03
N HIS A 49 -2.44 -2.64 6.06
CA HIS A 49 -3.67 -3.44 6.22
C HIS A 49 -3.42 -4.82 6.84
N GLY A 50 -2.16 -5.28 6.94
CA GLY A 50 -1.82 -6.62 7.44
C GLY A 50 -1.53 -7.61 6.30
N SER A 51 -0.23 -7.79 5.99
CA SER A 51 0.23 -8.51 4.80
C SER A 51 -0.25 -9.96 4.74
N VAL A 52 -0.22 -10.69 5.86
CA VAL A 52 -0.56 -12.11 5.90
C VAL A 52 -2.04 -12.34 5.59
N GLN A 53 -2.95 -11.60 6.21
CA GLN A 53 -4.39 -11.79 6.01
C GLN A 53 -4.81 -11.31 4.61
N CYS A 54 -4.30 -10.16 4.18
CA CYS A 54 -4.54 -9.68 2.82
C CYS A 54 -4.01 -10.66 1.76
N ALA A 55 -2.80 -11.21 1.96
CA ALA A 55 -2.24 -12.18 1.01
C ALA A 55 -3.04 -13.47 0.94
N ARG A 56 -3.48 -14.01 2.09
CA ARG A 56 -4.36 -15.20 2.13
C ARG A 56 -5.65 -14.99 1.36
N ARG A 57 -6.31 -13.84 1.58
CA ARG A 57 -7.53 -13.51 0.84
C ARG A 57 -7.26 -13.38 -0.65
N LEU A 58 -6.24 -12.63 -1.06
CA LEU A 58 -5.89 -12.45 -2.47
C LEU A 58 -5.47 -13.75 -3.14
N GLU A 59 -4.78 -14.66 -2.43
CA GLU A 59 -4.42 -15.98 -2.94
C GLU A 59 -5.67 -16.84 -3.19
N ALA A 60 -6.63 -16.81 -2.25
CA ALA A 60 -7.91 -17.51 -2.40
C ALA A 60 -8.73 -16.96 -3.59
N GLU A 61 -8.67 -15.66 -3.86
CA GLU A 61 -9.31 -14.99 -5.01
C GLU A 61 -8.53 -15.18 -6.33
N GLY A 62 -7.45 -15.97 -6.32
CA GLY A 62 -6.72 -16.35 -7.52
C GLY A 62 -5.76 -15.30 -8.07
N VAL A 63 -5.12 -14.50 -7.20
CA VAL A 63 -4.00 -13.67 -7.63
C VAL A 63 -2.85 -14.53 -8.16
N ASP A 64 -2.12 -14.03 -9.15
CA ASP A 64 -1.06 -14.83 -9.78
C ASP A 64 0.28 -14.72 -9.04
N TRP A 65 0.63 -13.52 -8.53
CA TRP A 65 1.89 -13.20 -7.88
C TRP A 65 1.69 -12.26 -6.70
N PHE A 66 2.65 -12.26 -5.79
CA PHE A 66 2.80 -11.20 -4.79
C PHE A 66 4.04 -10.35 -5.04
N GLY A 67 3.95 -9.06 -4.75
CA GLY A 67 5.06 -8.11 -4.77
C GLY A 67 5.32 -7.56 -3.38
N VAL A 68 6.52 -7.81 -2.85
CA VAL A 68 7.00 -7.26 -1.59
C VAL A 68 8.14 -6.28 -1.85
N ALA A 69 8.51 -5.44 -0.87
CA ALA A 69 9.67 -4.57 -1.00
C ALA A 69 10.96 -5.32 -0.68
N LEU A 70 10.94 -6.10 0.40
CA LEU A 70 12.10 -6.70 1.05
C LEU A 70 11.98 -8.23 1.10
N PRO A 71 13.11 -8.97 1.08
CA PRO A 71 13.09 -10.42 1.31
C PRO A 71 12.41 -10.82 2.62
N GLU A 72 12.59 -10.06 3.71
CA GLU A 72 12.00 -10.33 5.02
C GLU A 72 10.46 -10.35 4.97
N GLU A 73 9.84 -9.47 4.19
CA GLU A 73 8.39 -9.48 3.97
C GLU A 73 7.95 -10.75 3.21
N GLY A 74 8.76 -11.17 2.23
CA GLY A 74 8.54 -12.40 1.48
C GLY A 74 8.66 -13.65 2.35
N ILE A 75 9.66 -13.70 3.23
CA ILE A 75 9.87 -14.76 4.22
C ILE A 75 8.64 -14.87 5.13
N GLN A 76 8.17 -13.75 5.69
CA GLN A 76 6.97 -13.72 6.52
C GLN A 76 5.75 -14.32 5.80
N LEU A 77 5.57 -14.01 4.54
CA LEU A 77 4.47 -14.59 3.74
C LEU A 77 4.65 -16.10 3.55
N ARG A 78 5.87 -16.57 3.23
CA ARG A 78 6.15 -18.01 3.09
C ARG A 78 5.91 -18.78 4.39
N GLU A 79 6.41 -18.27 5.51
CA GLU A 79 6.19 -18.86 6.84
C GLU A 79 4.71 -18.89 7.24
N SER A 80 3.92 -17.97 6.68
CA SER A 80 2.45 -17.94 6.85
C SER A 80 1.69 -18.86 5.90
N GLY A 81 2.39 -19.63 5.04
CA GLY A 81 1.82 -20.64 4.14
C GLY A 81 1.42 -20.13 2.75
N ILE A 82 1.78 -18.90 2.38
CA ILE A 82 1.55 -18.37 1.03
C ILE A 82 2.38 -19.15 0.01
N SER A 83 1.72 -19.69 -1.02
CA SER A 83 2.32 -20.56 -2.04
C SER A 83 2.63 -19.85 -3.36
N ARG A 84 1.89 -18.81 -3.71
CA ARG A 84 2.08 -18.05 -4.96
C ARG A 84 3.49 -17.46 -5.07
N PRO A 85 4.03 -17.30 -6.29
CA PRO A 85 5.32 -16.65 -6.49
C PRO A 85 5.39 -15.27 -5.84
N ILE A 86 6.56 -14.92 -5.28
CA ILE A 86 6.79 -13.65 -4.58
C ILE A 86 7.98 -12.93 -5.22
N LEU A 87 7.75 -11.72 -5.74
CA LEU A 87 8.78 -10.84 -6.28
C LEU A 87 9.24 -9.85 -5.21
N CYS A 88 10.54 -9.83 -4.90
CA CYS A 88 11.17 -8.79 -4.08
C CYS A 88 11.49 -7.58 -4.97
N LEU A 89 10.61 -6.57 -4.96
CA LEU A 89 10.66 -5.39 -5.85
C LEU A 89 11.85 -4.47 -5.58
N GLY A 90 12.41 -4.52 -4.38
CA GLY A 90 13.62 -3.80 -3.96
C GLY A 90 14.91 -4.59 -4.19
N GLY A 91 14.81 -5.81 -4.73
CA GLY A 91 15.95 -6.72 -4.83
C GLY A 91 16.26 -7.43 -3.51
N PHE A 92 17.52 -7.59 -3.22
CA PHE A 92 18.04 -8.18 -1.98
C PHE A 92 19.38 -7.51 -1.63
N TRP A 93 19.86 -7.68 -0.43
CA TRP A 93 21.17 -7.19 0.01
C TRP A 93 22.15 -8.31 0.18
N HIS A 94 23.43 -7.97 0.13
CA HIS A 94 24.52 -8.92 0.36
C HIS A 94 24.32 -9.71 1.66
N GLY A 95 24.40 -11.04 1.56
CA GLY A 95 24.14 -11.98 2.65
C GLY A 95 22.71 -12.55 2.68
N GLN A 96 21.81 -12.07 1.83
CA GLN A 96 20.43 -12.57 1.73
C GLN A 96 20.23 -13.59 0.58
N GLU A 97 21.26 -13.91 -0.17
CA GLU A 97 21.20 -14.79 -1.35
C GLU A 97 20.62 -16.16 -0.98
N SER A 98 21.16 -16.76 0.09
CA SER A 98 20.71 -18.07 0.58
C SER A 98 19.25 -18.04 1.05
N ALA A 99 18.82 -16.96 1.69
CA ALA A 99 17.44 -16.80 2.13
C ALA A 99 16.47 -16.69 0.94
N CYS A 100 16.84 -15.92 -0.10
CA CYS A 100 16.03 -15.85 -1.33
C CYS A 100 15.84 -17.25 -1.94
N LEU A 101 16.88 -18.09 -2.00
CA LEU A 101 16.80 -19.45 -2.50
C LEU A 101 15.95 -20.36 -1.60
N GLN A 102 16.22 -20.35 -0.29
CA GLN A 102 15.55 -21.20 0.71
C GLN A 102 14.03 -20.95 0.72
N TYR A 103 13.62 -19.70 0.68
CA TYR A 103 12.21 -19.30 0.72
C TYR A 103 11.58 -19.15 -0.67
N GLN A 104 12.29 -19.54 -1.74
CA GLN A 104 11.82 -19.47 -3.13
C GLN A 104 11.27 -18.07 -3.47
N LEU A 105 12.05 -17.04 -3.14
CA LEU A 105 11.76 -15.65 -3.50
C LEU A 105 12.43 -15.32 -4.83
N THR A 106 11.73 -14.55 -5.65
CA THR A 106 12.25 -14.04 -6.92
C THR A 106 12.74 -12.62 -6.71
N PRO A 107 14.05 -12.32 -6.65
CA PRO A 107 14.51 -10.95 -6.50
C PRO A 107 14.51 -10.21 -7.83
N VAL A 108 14.30 -8.89 -7.75
CA VAL A 108 14.65 -7.95 -8.81
C VAL A 108 16.18 -7.77 -8.81
N ILE A 109 16.78 -7.76 -10.00
CA ILE A 109 18.20 -7.50 -10.18
C ILE A 109 18.44 -6.25 -11.02
N ASP A 110 19.52 -5.51 -10.69
CA ASP A 110 20.01 -4.35 -11.43
C ASP A 110 21.52 -4.09 -11.23
N ARG A 111 22.20 -5.00 -10.50
CA ARG A 111 23.64 -4.98 -10.23
C ARG A 111 24.25 -6.34 -10.50
N LEU A 112 25.38 -6.36 -11.25
CA LEU A 112 26.06 -7.61 -11.60
C LEU A 112 26.74 -8.26 -10.39
N ASP A 113 27.37 -7.49 -9.52
CA ASP A 113 28.07 -8.02 -8.33
C ASP A 113 27.13 -8.77 -7.36
N GLU A 114 25.94 -8.24 -7.12
CA GLU A 114 24.91 -8.92 -6.34
C GLU A 114 24.36 -10.15 -7.07
N THR A 115 24.14 -10.04 -8.39
CA THR A 115 23.68 -11.17 -9.22
C THR A 115 24.69 -12.29 -9.28
N GLU A 116 25.99 -11.98 -9.35
CA GLU A 116 27.08 -12.95 -9.24
C GLU A 116 27.12 -13.65 -7.88
N ALA A 117 26.83 -12.92 -6.79
CA ALA A 117 26.73 -13.53 -5.46
C ALA A 117 25.54 -14.52 -5.39
N LEU A 118 24.40 -14.16 -5.98
CA LEU A 118 23.24 -15.05 -6.07
C LEU A 118 23.53 -16.28 -6.96
N ASP A 119 24.26 -16.11 -8.09
CA ASP A 119 24.70 -17.24 -8.93
C ASP A 119 25.56 -18.22 -8.17
N ARG A 120 26.56 -17.71 -7.40
CA ARG A 120 27.41 -18.55 -6.56
C ARG A 120 26.58 -19.33 -5.51
N ALA A 121 25.70 -18.65 -4.80
CA ALA A 121 24.84 -19.27 -3.81
C ALA A 121 23.91 -20.34 -4.44
N ALA A 122 23.34 -20.04 -5.61
CA ALA A 122 22.49 -20.98 -6.35
C ALA A 122 23.29 -22.22 -6.81
N ARG A 123 24.50 -22.04 -7.35
CA ARG A 123 25.39 -23.14 -7.71
C ARG A 123 25.73 -24.02 -6.50
N ASP A 124 26.09 -23.41 -5.38
CA ASP A 124 26.51 -24.14 -4.17
C ASP A 124 25.33 -24.93 -3.57
N ALA A 125 24.09 -24.45 -3.77
CA ALA A 125 22.85 -25.14 -3.41
C ALA A 125 22.36 -26.14 -4.47
N GLY A 126 22.98 -26.24 -5.65
CA GLY A 126 22.50 -27.07 -6.76
C GLY A 126 21.19 -26.60 -7.39
N LEU A 127 20.89 -25.29 -7.29
CA LEU A 127 19.65 -24.66 -7.74
C LEU A 127 19.88 -23.69 -8.91
N LYS A 128 18.77 -23.24 -9.49
CA LYS A 128 18.73 -22.05 -10.36
C LYS A 128 17.87 -20.99 -9.71
N ALA A 129 18.36 -19.75 -9.69
CA ALA A 129 17.63 -18.61 -9.19
C ALA A 129 16.85 -17.93 -10.33
N SER A 130 15.53 -17.85 -10.21
CA SER A 130 14.70 -17.02 -11.08
C SER A 130 14.77 -15.56 -10.59
N VAL A 131 14.92 -14.63 -11.54
CA VAL A 131 15.04 -13.19 -11.24
C VAL A 131 14.26 -12.37 -12.23
N HIS A 132 13.88 -11.13 -11.84
CA HIS A 132 13.38 -10.13 -12.78
C HIS A 132 14.42 -9.02 -12.96
N LEU A 133 14.82 -8.76 -14.20
CA LEU A 133 15.71 -7.66 -14.53
C LEU A 133 14.92 -6.36 -14.60
N LYS A 134 15.38 -5.36 -13.86
CA LYS A 134 14.78 -4.04 -13.87
C LYS A 134 15.56 -3.06 -14.73
N ILE A 135 14.85 -2.38 -15.63
CA ILE A 135 15.38 -1.33 -16.49
C ILE A 135 14.90 0.02 -15.96
N ASP A 136 15.83 0.92 -15.63
CA ASP A 136 15.50 2.28 -15.23
C ASP A 136 15.26 3.16 -16.45
N THR A 137 14.02 3.32 -16.83
CA THR A 137 13.61 4.12 -17.97
C THR A 137 13.37 5.59 -17.67
N GLY A 138 13.54 6.00 -16.39
CA GLY A 138 13.37 7.38 -15.97
C GLY A 138 12.81 7.60 -14.56
N MET A 139 12.52 6.52 -13.80
CA MET A 139 12.16 6.65 -12.39
C MET A 139 13.34 7.10 -11.52
N GLY A 140 14.59 6.74 -11.91
CA GLY A 140 15.81 7.19 -11.24
C GLY A 140 16.08 6.59 -9.87
N ARG A 141 15.43 5.47 -9.52
CA ARG A 141 15.52 4.87 -8.19
C ARG A 141 16.31 3.56 -8.17
N LEU A 142 15.90 2.59 -8.95
CA LEU A 142 16.52 1.27 -9.11
C LEU A 142 16.39 0.85 -10.57
N GLY A 143 17.32 0.03 -11.05
CA GLY A 143 17.31 -0.52 -12.40
C GLY A 143 18.56 -0.18 -13.19
N VAL A 144 18.86 -1.03 -14.18
CA VAL A 144 19.95 -0.81 -15.12
C VAL A 144 19.54 0.30 -16.09
N ARG A 145 20.40 1.30 -16.26
CA ARG A 145 20.18 2.37 -17.24
C ARG A 145 20.26 1.80 -18.67
N PRO A 146 19.42 2.25 -19.60
CA PRO A 146 19.39 1.74 -20.98
C PRO A 146 20.78 1.73 -21.64
N GLU A 147 21.60 2.75 -21.39
CA GLU A 147 22.93 2.89 -21.97
C GLU A 147 23.95 1.84 -21.47
N LYS A 148 23.62 1.13 -20.36
CA LYS A 148 24.45 0.07 -19.78
C LYS A 148 23.85 -1.32 -19.93
N LEU A 149 22.68 -1.43 -20.55
CA LEU A 149 21.90 -2.66 -20.57
C LEU A 149 22.61 -3.77 -21.36
N SER A 150 23.21 -3.46 -22.52
CA SER A 150 23.98 -4.42 -23.31
C SER A 150 25.12 -5.03 -22.51
N GLN A 151 25.95 -4.20 -21.86
CA GLN A 151 27.04 -4.66 -21.00
C GLN A 151 26.53 -5.52 -19.83
N PHE A 152 25.39 -5.15 -19.25
CA PHE A 152 24.76 -5.91 -18.17
C PHE A 152 24.31 -7.30 -18.66
N CYS A 153 23.68 -7.38 -19.85
CA CYS A 153 23.26 -8.64 -20.45
C CYS A 153 24.45 -9.55 -20.78
N GLU A 154 25.56 -8.99 -21.29
CA GLU A 154 26.81 -9.75 -21.51
C GLU A 154 27.35 -10.35 -20.18
N GLY A 155 27.24 -9.60 -19.07
CA GLY A 155 27.59 -10.09 -17.74
C GLY A 155 26.69 -11.26 -17.31
N LEU A 156 25.39 -11.13 -17.53
CA LEU A 156 24.40 -12.18 -17.18
C LEU A 156 24.62 -13.49 -17.94
N GLN A 157 25.08 -13.46 -19.19
CA GLN A 157 25.37 -14.67 -19.99
C GLN A 157 26.44 -15.58 -19.35
N ARG A 158 27.26 -15.06 -18.44
CA ARG A 158 28.30 -15.79 -17.73
C ARG A 158 27.77 -16.51 -16.47
N LEU A 159 26.53 -16.20 -16.06
CA LEU A 159 25.91 -16.65 -14.83
C LEU A 159 24.94 -17.82 -15.13
N SER A 160 25.46 -19.05 -15.09
CA SER A 160 24.72 -20.24 -15.54
C SER A 160 23.60 -20.67 -14.60
N ASN A 161 23.56 -20.17 -13.35
CA ASN A 161 22.56 -20.51 -12.36
C ASN A 161 21.51 -19.40 -12.17
N ILE A 162 21.59 -18.34 -12.97
CA ILE A 162 20.58 -17.26 -13.02
C ILE A 162 19.66 -17.47 -14.21
N ARG A 163 18.37 -17.37 -13.97
CA ARG A 163 17.31 -17.36 -15.00
C ARG A 163 16.55 -16.05 -14.94
N VAL A 164 16.71 -15.20 -15.95
CA VAL A 164 15.90 -14.00 -16.09
C VAL A 164 14.52 -14.41 -16.62
N GLU A 165 13.52 -14.51 -15.74
CA GLU A 165 12.15 -14.88 -16.12
C GLU A 165 11.25 -13.67 -16.35
N GLY A 166 11.66 -12.46 -15.92
CA GLY A 166 10.88 -11.25 -16.11
C GLY A 166 11.73 -10.03 -16.44
N LEU A 167 11.16 -9.12 -17.22
CA LEU A 167 11.67 -7.77 -17.45
C LEU A 167 10.68 -6.75 -16.92
N MET A 168 11.18 -5.74 -16.23
CA MET A 168 10.31 -4.72 -15.65
C MET A 168 10.91 -3.31 -15.67
N THR A 169 10.02 -2.33 -15.69
CA THR A 169 10.30 -0.96 -15.29
C THR A 169 9.24 -0.44 -14.33
N HIS A 170 9.38 0.80 -13.88
CA HIS A 170 8.39 1.48 -13.07
C HIS A 170 8.10 2.86 -13.64
N LEU A 171 6.83 3.12 -13.93
CA LEU A 171 6.38 4.42 -14.45
C LEU A 171 6.29 5.41 -13.29
N ALA A 172 6.87 6.59 -13.51
CA ALA A 172 6.98 7.60 -12.46
C ALA A 172 5.73 8.46 -12.29
N ALA A 173 4.95 8.65 -13.37
CA ALA A 173 3.86 9.61 -13.41
C ALA A 173 2.71 9.15 -14.33
N ALA A 174 2.34 7.86 -14.28
CA ALA A 174 1.23 7.34 -15.08
C ALA A 174 -0.15 7.84 -14.62
N ASP A 175 -0.23 8.45 -13.44
CA ASP A 175 -1.38 9.09 -12.83
C ASP A 175 -1.57 10.56 -13.26
N ASP A 176 -0.50 11.23 -13.72
CA ASP A 176 -0.51 12.65 -14.08
C ASP A 176 -0.59 12.85 -15.61
N PRO A 177 -1.72 13.32 -16.15
CA PRO A 177 -1.87 13.60 -17.58
C PRO A 177 -0.91 14.66 -18.11
N ALA A 178 -0.41 15.58 -17.27
CA ALA A 178 0.56 16.58 -17.69
C ALA A 178 1.92 15.97 -18.03
N LEU A 179 2.20 14.75 -17.58
CA LEU A 179 3.42 14.00 -17.80
C LEU A 179 3.24 12.79 -18.77
N ASP A 180 2.19 12.78 -19.58
CA ASP A 180 1.92 11.70 -20.53
C ASP A 180 3.06 11.51 -21.55
N GLU A 181 3.67 12.59 -22.02
CA GLU A 181 4.84 12.50 -22.93
C GLU A 181 6.04 11.83 -22.23
N PHE A 182 6.29 12.17 -20.97
CA PHE A 182 7.34 11.52 -20.18
C PHE A 182 7.05 10.04 -20.00
N THR A 183 5.81 9.67 -19.68
CA THR A 183 5.36 8.29 -19.55
C THR A 183 5.52 7.51 -20.86
N ALA A 184 5.15 8.11 -22.01
CA ALA A 184 5.35 7.52 -23.32
C ALA A 184 6.84 7.29 -23.65
N ASN A 185 7.71 8.23 -23.28
CA ASN A 185 9.15 8.07 -23.42
C ASN A 185 9.70 6.95 -22.52
N GLN A 186 9.20 6.79 -21.29
CA GLN A 186 9.57 5.65 -20.43
C GLN A 186 9.18 4.32 -21.08
N LEU A 187 7.98 4.21 -21.65
CA LEU A 187 7.50 3.01 -22.34
C LEU A 187 8.37 2.67 -23.56
N LYS A 188 8.69 3.67 -24.39
CA LYS A 188 9.56 3.48 -25.55
C LYS A 188 10.95 2.97 -25.14
N ARG A 189 11.58 3.58 -24.13
CA ARG A 189 12.88 3.13 -23.60
C ARG A 189 12.81 1.69 -23.07
N PHE A 190 11.69 1.33 -22.47
CA PHE A 190 11.50 -0.03 -22.00
C PHE A 190 11.37 -1.03 -23.13
N GLU A 191 10.61 -0.71 -24.18
CA GLU A 191 10.46 -1.54 -25.37
C GLU A 191 11.79 -1.72 -26.10
N ASP A 192 12.60 -0.65 -26.20
CA ASP A 192 13.97 -0.72 -26.72
C ASP A 192 14.83 -1.67 -25.87
N GLY A 193 14.73 -1.56 -24.54
CA GLY A 193 15.44 -2.44 -23.61
C GLY A 193 14.99 -3.91 -23.69
N VAL A 194 13.71 -4.19 -23.92
CA VAL A 194 13.21 -5.57 -24.15
C VAL A 194 13.84 -6.15 -25.41
N ARG A 195 13.92 -5.35 -26.50
CA ARG A 195 14.59 -5.79 -27.74
C ARG A 195 16.06 -6.08 -27.53
N GLU A 196 16.76 -5.20 -26.79
CA GLU A 196 18.17 -5.39 -26.44
C GLU A 196 18.40 -6.69 -25.65
N CYS A 197 17.59 -6.95 -24.63
CA CYS A 197 17.66 -8.20 -23.87
C CYS A 197 17.45 -9.43 -24.77
N ARG A 198 16.48 -9.39 -25.66
CA ARG A 198 16.23 -10.49 -26.62
C ARG A 198 17.41 -10.71 -27.57
N GLN A 199 18.12 -9.66 -28.02
CA GLN A 199 19.32 -9.80 -28.84
C GLN A 199 20.46 -10.52 -28.11
N HIS A 200 20.50 -10.41 -26.79
CA HIS A 200 21.42 -11.16 -25.92
C HIS A 200 20.89 -12.54 -25.49
N GLY A 201 19.80 -13.03 -26.10
CA GLY A 201 19.24 -14.36 -25.81
C GLY A 201 18.42 -14.43 -24.51
N ILE A 202 18.07 -13.29 -23.91
CA ILE A 202 17.17 -13.22 -22.75
C ILE A 202 15.74 -13.12 -23.28
N ASP A 203 14.99 -14.22 -23.15
CA ASP A 203 13.57 -14.30 -23.54
C ASP A 203 12.68 -14.45 -22.31
N PRO A 204 12.17 -13.35 -21.74
CA PRO A 204 11.44 -13.35 -20.49
C PRO A 204 10.02 -13.88 -20.66
N VAL A 205 9.54 -14.63 -19.66
CA VAL A 205 8.14 -15.06 -19.59
C VAL A 205 7.23 -13.88 -19.21
N TYR A 206 7.74 -12.95 -18.39
CA TYR A 206 6.96 -11.83 -17.86
C TYR A 206 7.55 -10.49 -18.32
N ILE A 207 6.69 -9.63 -18.87
CA ILE A 207 7.03 -8.26 -19.26
C ILE A 207 6.04 -7.31 -18.56
N HIS A 208 6.52 -6.47 -17.65
CA HIS A 208 5.61 -5.67 -16.83
C HIS A 208 6.10 -4.26 -16.52
N VAL A 209 5.21 -3.28 -16.71
CA VAL A 209 5.45 -1.86 -16.46
C VAL A 209 4.42 -1.27 -15.50
N ALA A 210 3.17 -1.77 -15.55
CA ALA A 210 2.01 -1.13 -14.97
C ALA A 210 1.97 -1.23 -13.44
N ASN A 211 1.98 -0.06 -12.77
CA ASN A 211 1.52 0.15 -11.40
C ASN A 211 -0.01 0.31 -11.37
N SER A 212 -0.60 0.71 -10.25
CA SER A 212 -2.05 0.94 -10.14
C SER A 212 -2.59 1.91 -11.19
N ALA A 213 -1.93 3.04 -11.40
CA ALA A 213 -2.35 4.04 -12.39
C ALA A 213 -2.31 3.50 -13.83
N ALA A 214 -1.19 2.92 -14.21
CA ALA A 214 -1.00 2.36 -15.53
C ALA A 214 -1.92 1.14 -15.80
N THR A 215 -2.36 0.42 -14.77
CA THR A 215 -3.32 -0.68 -14.89
C THR A 215 -4.65 -0.22 -15.48
N PHE A 216 -5.08 1.01 -15.13
CA PHE A 216 -6.33 1.59 -15.65
C PHE A 216 -6.11 2.46 -16.88
N ALA A 217 -4.92 3.07 -17.04
CA ALA A 217 -4.65 4.07 -18.08
C ALA A 217 -4.10 3.49 -19.38
N LEU A 218 -3.43 2.32 -19.35
CA LEU A 218 -2.70 1.79 -20.50
C LEU A 218 -3.27 0.44 -20.96
N SER A 219 -3.31 0.24 -22.28
CA SER A 219 -3.44 -1.10 -22.84
C SER A 219 -2.16 -1.90 -22.59
N GLN A 220 -2.28 -3.19 -22.30
CA GLN A 220 -1.11 -3.99 -21.93
C GLN A 220 -0.24 -4.39 -23.15
N GLY A 221 -0.81 -4.57 -24.35
CA GLY A 221 -0.04 -5.03 -25.53
C GLY A 221 0.69 -6.33 -25.26
N GLU A 222 2.01 -6.38 -25.52
CA GLU A 222 2.86 -7.54 -25.20
C GLU A 222 3.19 -7.69 -23.71
N ARG A 223 2.80 -6.72 -22.90
CA ARG A 223 3.01 -6.74 -21.44
C ARG A 223 1.94 -7.61 -20.80
N ASN A 224 2.35 -8.68 -20.19
CA ASN A 224 1.46 -9.74 -19.73
C ASN A 224 1.26 -9.80 -18.21
N MET A 225 1.73 -8.75 -17.47
CA MET A 225 1.57 -8.69 -16.03
C MET A 225 1.40 -7.23 -15.56
N VAL A 226 0.52 -7.03 -14.57
CA VAL A 226 0.32 -5.75 -13.87
C VAL A 226 0.65 -5.88 -12.39
N ARG A 227 1.01 -4.75 -11.75
CA ARG A 227 1.40 -4.68 -10.34
C ARG A 227 0.55 -3.67 -9.57
N PRO A 228 -0.75 -3.93 -9.38
CA PRO A 228 -1.60 -3.06 -8.58
C PRO A 228 -1.12 -3.04 -7.12
N GLY A 229 -1.14 -1.86 -6.53
CA GLY A 229 -0.92 -1.61 -5.12
C GLY A 229 -2.09 -0.83 -4.56
N GLY A 230 -2.04 0.52 -4.55
CA GLY A 230 -3.07 1.37 -3.96
C GLY A 230 -4.50 1.07 -4.43
N SER A 231 -4.68 0.66 -5.68
CA SER A 231 -5.99 0.27 -6.20
C SER A 231 -6.57 -0.98 -5.53
N LEU A 232 -5.76 -1.92 -5.05
CA LEU A 232 -6.24 -3.06 -4.26
C LEU A 232 -6.83 -2.62 -2.93
N TYR A 233 -6.29 -1.53 -2.34
CA TYR A 233 -6.73 -1.00 -1.04
C TYR A 233 -7.81 0.09 -1.17
N GLY A 234 -8.33 0.31 -2.38
CA GLY A 234 -9.46 1.21 -2.64
C GLY A 234 -9.06 2.67 -2.83
N PHE A 235 -7.77 2.98 -3.02
CA PHE A 235 -7.35 4.34 -3.34
C PHE A 235 -7.71 4.67 -4.79
N VAL A 236 -8.42 5.77 -5.00
CA VAL A 236 -8.89 6.19 -6.31
C VAL A 236 -8.23 7.49 -6.75
N ARG A 237 -8.27 8.53 -5.89
CA ARG A 237 -7.77 9.88 -6.25
C ARG A 237 -6.26 9.90 -6.48
N ASP A 238 -5.51 9.13 -5.69
CA ASP A 238 -4.04 9.06 -5.76
C ASP A 238 -3.53 8.09 -6.82
N VAL A 239 -4.41 7.29 -7.46
CA VAL A 239 -3.95 6.21 -8.34
C VAL A 239 -4.64 6.14 -9.70
N VAL A 240 -5.81 6.77 -9.86
CA VAL A 240 -6.55 6.74 -11.12
C VAL A 240 -6.44 8.11 -11.79
N PRO A 241 -5.85 8.19 -13.00
CA PRO A 241 -5.77 9.45 -13.73
C PRO A 241 -7.14 10.10 -13.90
N THR A 242 -7.22 11.42 -13.77
CA THR A 242 -8.49 12.16 -13.81
C THR A 242 -9.27 12.00 -15.12
N ARG A 243 -8.57 11.65 -16.24
CA ARG A 243 -9.19 11.37 -17.55
C ARG A 243 -9.87 9.99 -17.63
N ILE A 244 -9.64 9.12 -16.67
CA ILE A 244 -10.22 7.77 -16.66
C ILE A 244 -11.50 7.77 -15.84
N VAL A 245 -12.51 7.05 -16.32
CA VAL A 245 -13.72 6.80 -15.53
C VAL A 245 -13.32 6.06 -14.25
N ARG A 246 -13.71 6.62 -13.11
CA ARG A 246 -13.34 6.08 -11.81
C ARG A 246 -13.85 4.65 -11.67
N PRO A 247 -12.96 3.68 -11.44
CA PRO A 247 -13.37 2.30 -11.16
C PRO A 247 -14.11 2.24 -9.82
N ALA A 248 -15.02 1.27 -9.69
CA ALA A 248 -15.79 1.06 -8.46
C ALA A 248 -14.96 0.35 -7.39
N LEU A 249 -13.85 0.95 -6.98
CA LEU A 249 -13.00 0.44 -5.90
C LEU A 249 -13.61 0.81 -4.55
N GLN A 250 -13.44 -0.07 -3.58
CA GLN A 250 -13.96 0.07 -2.21
C GLN A 250 -12.79 0.26 -1.23
N PRO A 251 -12.85 1.25 -0.32
CA PRO A 251 -11.87 1.38 0.76
C PRO A 251 -11.81 0.11 1.61
N VAL A 252 -10.60 -0.37 1.89
CA VAL A 252 -10.38 -1.62 2.64
C VAL A 252 -10.16 -1.36 4.12
N MET A 253 -9.61 -0.19 4.50
CA MET A 253 -9.35 0.14 5.91
C MET A 253 -10.34 1.19 6.41
N SER A 254 -10.89 0.95 7.59
CA SER A 254 -11.48 1.97 8.44
C SER A 254 -10.80 1.99 9.81
N VAL A 255 -10.83 3.15 10.49
CA VAL A 255 -10.20 3.34 11.82
C VAL A 255 -11.23 3.93 12.76
N HIS A 256 -11.38 3.30 13.90
CA HIS A 256 -12.42 3.60 14.86
C HIS A 256 -11.88 3.74 16.27
N SER A 257 -12.63 4.48 17.08
CA SER A 257 -12.38 4.64 18.49
C SER A 257 -13.69 4.86 19.26
N ARG A 258 -13.58 5.24 20.54
CA ARG A 258 -14.71 5.63 21.36
C ARG A 258 -14.40 6.89 22.17
N ILE A 259 -15.44 7.63 22.56
CA ILE A 259 -15.31 8.72 23.51
C ILE A 259 -15.05 8.14 24.89
N ILE A 260 -13.90 8.42 25.49
CA ILE A 260 -13.57 7.94 26.85
C ILE A 260 -13.91 8.93 27.95
N LEU A 261 -14.13 10.19 27.60
CA LEU A 261 -14.45 11.25 28.56
C LEU A 261 -15.17 12.39 27.84
N LEU A 262 -16.19 12.93 28.49
CA LEU A 262 -16.86 14.16 28.09
C LEU A 262 -16.66 15.24 29.18
N LYS A 263 -16.34 16.47 28.77
CA LYS A 263 -16.19 17.63 29.65
C LYS A 263 -16.95 18.82 29.09
N SER A 264 -17.81 19.42 29.88
CA SER A 264 -18.31 20.77 29.61
C SER A 264 -17.24 21.81 29.99
N VAL A 265 -16.97 22.74 29.11
CA VAL A 265 -16.01 23.82 29.29
C VAL A 265 -16.66 25.15 28.90
N GLY A 266 -16.42 26.20 29.69
CA GLY A 266 -16.95 27.52 29.44
C GLY A 266 -16.27 28.23 28.27
N PRO A 267 -16.79 29.40 27.87
CA PRO A 267 -16.13 30.24 26.87
C PRO A 267 -14.81 30.81 27.41
N GLY A 268 -13.80 30.95 26.52
CA GLY A 268 -12.46 31.45 26.90
C GLY A 268 -11.50 30.41 27.45
N GLU A 269 -11.93 29.16 27.58
CA GLU A 269 -11.07 28.07 28.04
C GLU A 269 -10.10 27.60 26.93
N LYS A 270 -8.82 27.46 27.34
CA LYS A 270 -7.74 27.02 26.41
C LYS A 270 -7.53 25.53 26.50
N LEU A 271 -7.48 24.86 25.33
CA LEU A 271 -7.41 23.41 25.23
C LEU A 271 -6.09 22.93 24.60
N GLY A 272 -5.59 21.80 25.14
CA GLY A 272 -4.45 21.05 24.61
C GLY A 272 -3.10 21.74 24.76
N TYR A 273 -2.05 21.08 24.27
CA TYR A 273 -0.67 21.57 24.34
C TYR A 273 -0.49 22.90 23.60
N GLY A 274 0.17 23.86 24.27
CA GLY A 274 0.47 25.18 23.71
C GLY A 274 -0.78 26.06 23.58
N CYS A 275 -1.91 25.66 24.18
CA CYS A 275 -3.13 26.48 24.24
C CYS A 275 -3.54 27.03 22.87
N THR A 276 -3.48 26.21 21.83
CA THR A 276 -3.69 26.61 20.44
C THR A 276 -5.16 26.68 20.03
N PHE A 277 -6.08 26.27 20.90
CA PHE A 277 -7.52 26.39 20.75
C PHE A 277 -8.11 27.08 21.97
N GLU A 278 -9.08 27.94 21.74
CA GLU A 278 -9.84 28.61 22.79
C GLU A 278 -11.34 28.53 22.47
N THR A 279 -12.13 28.07 23.43
CA THR A 279 -13.58 27.94 23.30
C THR A 279 -14.24 29.31 23.19
N LYS A 280 -15.18 29.45 22.26
CA LYS A 280 -15.95 30.71 22.05
C LYS A 280 -17.32 30.70 22.69
N ARG A 281 -17.75 29.54 23.18
CA ARG A 281 -19.07 29.30 23.80
C ARG A 281 -18.95 28.17 24.79
N GLU A 282 -19.99 27.93 25.56
CA GLU A 282 -20.15 26.68 26.29
C GLU A 282 -19.97 25.53 25.31
N SER A 283 -19.02 24.66 25.56
CA SER A 283 -18.62 23.59 24.65
C SER A 283 -18.56 22.26 25.38
N LEU A 284 -18.97 21.18 24.70
CA LEU A 284 -18.82 19.81 25.16
C LEU A 284 -17.65 19.17 24.41
N ILE A 285 -16.59 18.82 25.14
CA ILE A 285 -15.35 18.30 24.58
C ILE A 285 -15.23 16.82 24.86
N GLY A 286 -15.07 16.03 23.78
CA GLY A 286 -14.81 14.59 23.83
C GLY A 286 -13.30 14.31 23.80
N THR A 287 -12.85 13.38 24.64
CA THR A 287 -11.49 12.83 24.60
C THR A 287 -11.50 11.47 23.92
N ILE A 288 -10.66 11.32 22.91
CA ILE A 288 -10.53 10.09 22.11
C ILE A 288 -9.13 9.50 22.33
N PRO A 289 -9.02 8.20 22.71
CA PRO A 289 -7.74 7.56 23.02
C PRO A 289 -6.97 7.14 21.75
N ILE A 290 -6.68 8.11 20.89
CA ILE A 290 -5.81 8.00 19.72
C ILE A 290 -4.98 9.26 19.57
N GLY A 291 -3.71 9.10 19.24
CA GLY A 291 -2.79 10.21 19.02
C GLY A 291 -1.80 9.95 17.90
N TYR A 292 -0.74 10.78 17.83
CA TYR A 292 0.19 10.68 16.71
C TYR A 292 1.07 9.40 16.73
N ASP A 293 1.26 8.77 17.89
CA ASP A 293 1.97 7.48 17.99
C ASP A 293 1.14 6.30 17.46
N ASP A 294 -0.17 6.49 17.37
CA ASP A 294 -1.10 5.54 16.75
C ASP A 294 -1.24 5.72 15.23
N GLY A 295 -0.72 6.84 14.71
CA GLY A 295 -0.84 7.21 13.30
C GLY A 295 -1.81 8.36 13.02
N PHE A 296 -2.54 8.87 14.01
CA PHE A 296 -3.37 10.06 13.84
C PHE A 296 -2.49 11.32 13.86
N ARG A 297 -2.13 11.79 12.68
CA ARG A 297 -1.06 12.77 12.45
C ARG A 297 -1.23 14.05 13.28
N ARG A 298 -0.12 14.54 13.88
CA ARG A 298 -0.10 15.80 14.66
C ARG A 298 -0.48 17.02 13.80
N ALA A 299 -0.26 16.96 12.48
CA ALA A 299 -0.67 17.98 11.52
C ALA A 299 -2.21 18.15 11.41
N LEU A 300 -3.00 17.20 11.94
CA LEU A 300 -4.46 17.31 12.05
C LEU A 300 -4.92 18.21 13.19
N SER A 301 -4.02 18.71 14.03
CA SER A 301 -4.34 19.65 15.13
C SER A 301 -5.11 20.87 14.63
N ASN A 302 -6.28 21.15 15.20
CA ASN A 302 -7.21 22.24 14.82
C ASN A 302 -7.67 22.23 13.35
N ARG A 303 -7.46 21.13 12.60
CA ARG A 303 -7.79 21.01 11.17
C ARG A 303 -8.58 19.76 10.85
N GLY A 304 -8.29 18.69 11.56
CA GLY A 304 -8.96 17.40 11.38
C GLY A 304 -10.39 17.41 11.92
N LYS A 305 -11.10 16.37 11.59
CA LYS A 305 -12.44 16.07 12.11
C LYS A 305 -12.58 14.56 12.28
N MET A 306 -13.52 14.14 13.10
CA MET A 306 -13.95 12.76 13.27
C MET A 306 -15.46 12.69 13.06
N ILE A 307 -16.03 11.50 12.89
CA ILE A 307 -17.47 11.30 12.78
C ILE A 307 -17.96 10.69 14.08
N VAL A 308 -19.01 11.28 14.65
CA VAL A 308 -19.71 10.81 15.86
C VAL A 308 -21.20 10.84 15.55
N ARG A 309 -21.89 9.72 15.67
CA ARG A 309 -23.35 9.63 15.37
C ARG A 309 -23.70 10.19 13.98
N GLY A 310 -22.86 9.91 12.97
CA GLY A 310 -23.06 10.39 11.61
C GLY A 310 -22.78 11.87 11.39
N GLN A 311 -22.25 12.60 12.37
CA GLN A 311 -21.95 14.04 12.28
C GLN A 311 -20.45 14.31 12.46
N PHE A 312 -19.95 15.35 11.78
CA PHE A 312 -18.56 15.75 11.92
C PHE A 312 -18.31 16.52 13.22
N ALA A 313 -17.36 16.04 14.01
CA ALA A 313 -16.83 16.69 15.20
C ALA A 313 -15.38 17.16 14.95
N PRO A 314 -15.09 18.48 15.00
CA PRO A 314 -13.77 19.01 14.71
C PRO A 314 -12.76 18.65 15.80
N VAL A 315 -11.51 18.41 15.40
CA VAL A 315 -10.35 18.29 16.29
C VAL A 315 -10.02 19.65 16.86
N VAL A 316 -9.95 19.75 18.19
CA VAL A 316 -9.68 21.00 18.91
C VAL A 316 -8.39 20.86 19.73
N GLY A 317 -7.53 21.86 19.59
CA GLY A 317 -6.20 21.85 20.19
C GLY A 317 -5.22 20.92 19.43
N ARG A 318 -4.06 20.70 20.03
CA ARG A 318 -3.01 19.85 19.45
C ARG A 318 -3.28 18.38 19.72
N VAL A 319 -3.18 17.57 18.67
CA VAL A 319 -3.13 16.10 18.80
C VAL A 319 -1.91 15.74 19.64
N SER A 320 -2.12 15.00 20.74
CA SER A 320 -1.05 14.51 21.61
C SER A 320 -0.55 13.14 21.18
N MET A 321 0.38 12.56 21.93
CA MET A 321 0.95 11.24 21.60
C MET A 321 -0.12 10.14 21.57
N ASP A 322 -1.02 10.17 22.57
CA ASP A 322 -1.95 9.08 22.86
C ASP A 322 -3.42 9.49 22.80
N MET A 323 -3.72 10.80 22.70
CA MET A 323 -5.09 11.31 22.82
C MET A 323 -5.34 12.51 21.91
N THR A 324 -6.58 12.65 21.49
CA THR A 324 -7.09 13.75 20.68
C THR A 324 -8.37 14.30 21.31
N LEU A 325 -8.54 15.62 21.30
CA LEU A 325 -9.75 16.30 21.72
C LEU A 325 -10.61 16.65 20.51
N ILE A 326 -11.93 16.44 20.63
CA ILE A 326 -12.90 16.85 19.61
C ILE A 326 -14.03 17.68 20.24
N ASP A 327 -14.53 18.66 19.52
CA ASP A 327 -15.72 19.41 19.93
C ASP A 327 -16.98 18.66 19.45
N VAL A 328 -17.77 18.18 20.40
CA VAL A 328 -19.01 17.44 20.16
C VAL A 328 -20.25 18.22 20.61
N THR A 329 -20.13 19.54 20.82
CA THR A 329 -21.21 20.41 21.30
C THR A 329 -22.48 20.29 20.46
N ASP A 330 -22.31 20.21 19.14
CA ASP A 330 -23.43 20.16 18.20
C ASP A 330 -23.91 18.74 17.86
N VAL A 331 -23.31 17.71 18.49
CA VAL A 331 -23.71 16.31 18.29
C VAL A 331 -24.82 15.93 19.29
N PRO A 332 -26.05 15.70 18.84
CA PRO A 332 -27.16 15.40 19.74
C PRO A 332 -26.97 14.10 20.53
N HIS A 333 -27.30 14.13 21.81
CA HIS A 333 -27.30 12.95 22.70
C HIS A 333 -25.97 12.20 22.78
N VAL A 334 -24.85 12.89 22.55
CA VAL A 334 -23.52 12.30 22.66
C VAL A 334 -23.25 11.80 24.06
N ALA A 335 -22.64 10.63 24.19
CA ALA A 335 -22.33 9.98 25.47
C ALA A 335 -20.91 9.40 25.48
N VAL A 336 -20.39 9.13 26.68
CA VAL A 336 -19.20 8.29 26.84
C VAL A 336 -19.49 6.91 26.25
N ASP A 337 -18.50 6.27 25.63
CA ASP A 337 -18.57 5.04 24.84
C ASP A 337 -19.22 5.17 23.45
N ASP A 338 -19.69 6.36 23.07
CA ASP A 338 -20.11 6.56 21.69
C ASP A 338 -18.97 6.24 20.70
N TYR A 339 -19.36 5.61 19.60
CA TYR A 339 -18.49 5.23 18.50
C TYR A 339 -17.95 6.48 17.78
N VAL A 340 -16.69 6.44 17.40
CA VAL A 340 -16.02 7.53 16.70
C VAL A 340 -15.30 6.96 15.49
N THR A 341 -15.63 7.47 14.31
CA THR A 341 -14.94 7.10 13.06
C THR A 341 -13.91 8.17 12.69
N LEU A 342 -12.65 7.74 12.59
CA LEU A 342 -11.52 8.59 12.21
C LEU A 342 -11.18 8.49 10.72
N LEU A 343 -11.34 7.28 10.18
CA LEU A 343 -11.20 6.92 8.77
C LEU A 343 -12.34 5.95 8.45
N GLY A 344 -13.10 6.19 7.39
CA GLY A 344 -14.26 5.38 7.02
C GLY A 344 -15.53 6.21 6.93
N SER A 345 -16.70 5.55 7.04
CA SER A 345 -18.01 6.21 6.89
C SER A 345 -18.97 5.82 7.99
N GLU A 346 -19.92 6.73 8.30
CA GLU A 346 -21.04 6.51 9.18
C GLU A 346 -22.25 7.30 8.65
N GLY A 347 -23.27 6.61 8.13
CA GLY A 347 -24.36 7.22 7.39
C GLY A 347 -23.87 7.91 6.11
N GLU A 348 -24.19 9.18 5.95
CA GLU A 348 -23.75 9.99 4.79
C GLU A 348 -22.36 10.64 5.00
N ALA A 349 -21.87 10.64 6.24
CA ALA A 349 -20.58 11.24 6.56
C ALA A 349 -19.44 10.24 6.25
N ALA A 350 -18.38 10.72 5.59
CA ALA A 350 -17.21 9.93 5.27
C ALA A 350 -15.92 10.74 5.44
N ILE A 351 -14.86 10.06 5.84
CA ILE A 351 -13.48 10.56 5.89
C ILE A 351 -12.62 9.51 5.21
N THR A 352 -12.03 9.83 4.06
CA THR A 352 -11.18 8.91 3.31
C THR A 352 -9.70 9.12 3.65
N ALA A 353 -8.85 8.15 3.28
CA ALA A 353 -7.40 8.30 3.43
C ALA A 353 -6.86 9.45 2.56
N GLU A 354 -7.47 9.67 1.39
CA GLU A 354 -7.14 10.78 0.50
C GLU A 354 -7.54 12.14 1.12
N ASP A 355 -8.68 12.23 1.84
CA ASP A 355 -9.08 13.47 2.54
C ASP A 355 -8.07 13.82 3.64
N LEU A 356 -7.66 12.82 4.42
CA LEU A 356 -6.65 13.01 5.45
C LEU A 356 -5.29 13.36 4.85
N GLY A 357 -4.91 12.69 3.75
CA GLY A 357 -3.67 12.97 3.02
C GLY A 357 -3.62 14.42 2.52
N GLU A 358 -4.65 14.87 1.82
CA GLU A 358 -4.78 16.24 1.32
C GLU A 358 -4.71 17.26 2.46
N LEU A 359 -5.41 16.99 3.57
CA LEU A 359 -5.45 17.88 4.71
C LEU A 359 -4.08 18.08 5.37
N VAL A 360 -3.21 17.07 5.37
CA VAL A 360 -1.88 17.14 5.99
C VAL A 360 -0.73 17.31 4.98
N GLY A 361 -1.03 17.36 3.68
CA GLY A 361 -0.05 17.57 2.61
C GLY A 361 0.72 16.31 2.23
N THR A 362 0.05 15.16 2.22
CA THR A 362 0.61 13.86 1.81
C THR A 362 -0.39 13.04 1.00
N ILE A 363 -0.10 11.77 0.77
CA ILE A 363 -0.90 10.82 -0.01
C ILE A 363 -1.55 9.76 0.89
N SER A 364 -2.64 9.13 0.41
CA SER A 364 -3.38 8.06 1.10
C SER A 364 -2.49 6.93 1.61
N TYR A 365 -1.46 6.58 0.86
CA TYR A 365 -0.47 5.55 1.22
C TYR A 365 0.20 5.82 2.56
N GLU A 366 0.64 7.06 2.80
CA GLU A 366 1.29 7.44 4.05
C GLU A 366 0.32 7.44 5.23
N ILE A 367 -0.96 7.74 4.97
CA ILE A 367 -2.01 7.71 6.00
C ILE A 367 -2.19 6.26 6.50
N THR A 368 -2.47 5.32 5.62
CA THR A 368 -2.76 3.93 6.02
C THR A 368 -1.51 3.19 6.52
N CYS A 369 -0.35 3.37 5.86
CA CYS A 369 0.93 2.84 6.35
C CYS A 369 1.31 3.42 7.73
N GLY A 370 0.86 4.63 8.02
CA GLY A 370 1.14 5.33 9.27
C GLY A 370 0.36 4.81 10.48
N ILE A 371 -0.73 4.05 10.27
CA ILE A 371 -1.46 3.42 11.39
C ILE A 371 -0.55 2.40 12.05
N SER A 372 -0.14 2.68 13.29
CA SER A 372 0.89 1.92 13.99
C SER A 372 0.38 0.54 14.47
N ASN A 373 1.30 -0.32 14.90
CA ASN A 373 0.97 -1.62 15.47
C ASN A 373 0.28 -1.54 16.85
N ARG A 374 0.22 -0.34 17.46
CA ARG A 374 -0.57 -0.09 18.67
C ARG A 374 -2.08 -0.13 18.41
N VAL A 375 -2.50 0.04 17.16
CA VAL A 375 -3.90 -0.06 16.71
C VAL A 375 -4.12 -1.48 16.18
N PRO A 376 -4.84 -2.33 16.90
CA PRO A 376 -5.10 -3.71 16.44
C PRO A 376 -5.93 -3.70 15.15
N ARG A 377 -5.63 -4.65 14.25
CA ARG A 377 -6.41 -4.89 13.03
C ARG A 377 -7.44 -5.98 13.30
N ILE A 378 -8.70 -5.68 12.99
CA ILE A 378 -9.82 -6.61 12.99
C ILE A 378 -10.16 -6.89 11.53
N TYR A 379 -10.05 -8.15 11.13
CA TYR A 379 -10.33 -8.55 9.75
C TYR A 379 -11.79 -8.95 9.63
N LEU A 380 -12.50 -8.30 8.70
CA LEU A 380 -13.90 -8.57 8.39
C LEU A 380 -13.95 -9.44 7.13
N GLU A 381 -14.61 -10.58 7.26
CA GLU A 381 -14.97 -11.46 6.15
C GLU A 381 -16.46 -11.72 6.25
N GLY A 382 -17.23 -11.46 5.19
CA GLY A 382 -18.61 -11.90 5.08
C GLY A 382 -18.67 -13.43 5.10
N GLN A 383 -19.77 -13.99 5.63
CA GLN A 383 -20.01 -15.42 5.42
C GLN A 383 -20.17 -15.66 3.91
N PRO A 384 -19.54 -16.71 3.35
CA PRO A 384 -19.79 -17.06 1.96
C PRO A 384 -21.28 -17.26 1.76
N SER A 385 -21.87 -16.47 0.84
CA SER A 385 -23.27 -16.53 0.44
C SER A 385 -23.59 -17.86 -0.22
#